data_87af2a36210f3a282a0e0936d0ae7e0b
#
_entry.id   87af2a36210f3a282a0e0936d0ae7e0b
#
_cell.length_a   1.000
_cell.length_b   1.000
_cell.length_c   1.000
_cell.angle_alpha   90.00
_cell.angle_beta   90.00
_cell.angle_gamma   90.00
#
_symmetry.space_group_name_H-M   'P 1'
#
loop_
_entity.id
_entity.type
_entity.pdbx_description
1 polymer ?
#
loop_
_entity_poly.entity_id
_entity_poly.type
_entity_poly.pdbx_seq_one_letter_code
_entity_poly.pdbx_strand_id
1 'polypeptide(L)'
;KKKLFDASFWVGFAYLFYPESILFIILPFFGILLYANTDFKNWLIPFVALMAVYIIETCFSLLVYESFFLPLSSFSVPVLSFSNYHSAKIIVPISVLLTFNIWALFYFLKSLQNATRRLKATLYLVLAAWLVSILVIILSPHKNGSELLFFILPVCIMGANYFEQKGEYIFKEVLLVSLVLLTVLVPFIAF
;
A
#
# COMPACT_ATOMS: atom_id res chain seq x y z
N LYS A 1 -17.74 -12.50 -2.44
CA LYS A 1 -17.51 -12.43 -3.89
C LYS A 1 -17.41 -10.98 -4.36
N LYS A 2 -18.43 -10.13 -4.09
CA LYS A 2 -18.46 -8.73 -4.51
C LYS A 2 -17.23 -7.95 -4.04
N LYS A 3 -16.89 -8.02 -2.75
CA LYS A 3 -15.70 -7.36 -2.19
C LYS A 3 -14.38 -7.80 -2.82
N LEU A 4 -14.26 -9.07 -3.23
CA LEU A 4 -13.06 -9.56 -3.93
C LEU A 4 -12.94 -8.97 -5.33
N PHE A 5 -14.06 -8.90 -6.05
CA PHE A 5 -14.10 -8.25 -7.36
C PHE A 5 -13.73 -6.77 -7.25
N ASP A 6 -14.37 -6.05 -6.32
CA ASP A 6 -14.12 -4.62 -6.10
C ASP A 6 -12.65 -4.37 -5.74
N ALA A 7 -12.07 -5.16 -4.82
CA ALA A 7 -10.66 -5.02 -4.46
C ALA A 7 -9.73 -5.24 -5.67
N SER A 8 -9.96 -6.29 -6.46
CA SER A 8 -9.14 -6.61 -7.63
C SER A 8 -9.33 -5.59 -8.75
N PHE A 9 -10.55 -5.07 -8.91
CA PHE A 9 -10.86 -4.02 -9.87
C PHE A 9 -10.09 -2.73 -9.55
N TRP A 10 -10.07 -2.30 -8.28
CA TRP A 10 -9.31 -1.12 -7.86
C TRP A 10 -7.81 -1.30 -8.00
N VAL A 11 -7.28 -2.52 -7.76
CA VAL A 11 -5.87 -2.81 -8.04
C VAL A 11 -5.56 -2.68 -9.53
N GLY A 12 -6.42 -3.22 -10.40
CA GLY A 12 -6.26 -3.07 -11.85
C GLY A 12 -6.36 -1.60 -12.28
N PHE A 13 -7.26 -0.83 -11.68
CA PHE A 13 -7.39 0.60 -11.96
C PHE A 13 -6.15 1.39 -11.50
N ALA A 14 -5.62 1.08 -10.31
CA ALA A 14 -4.37 1.68 -9.82
C ALA A 14 -3.17 1.37 -10.72
N TYR A 15 -3.15 0.18 -11.35
CA TYR A 15 -2.12 -0.22 -12.31
C TYR A 15 -2.01 0.75 -13.50
N LEU A 16 -3.11 1.34 -13.94
CA LEU A 16 -3.12 2.30 -15.06
C LEU A 16 -2.31 3.56 -14.75
N PHE A 17 -2.26 3.96 -13.47
CA PHE A 17 -1.52 5.13 -13.02
C PHE A 17 -0.09 4.79 -12.55
N TYR A 18 0.06 3.63 -11.96
CA TYR A 18 1.32 3.18 -11.38
C TYR A 18 1.50 1.65 -11.61
N PRO A 19 2.29 1.25 -12.60
CA PRO A 19 2.37 -0.14 -13.03
C PRO A 19 2.77 -1.13 -11.92
N GLU A 20 3.62 -0.72 -10.98
CA GLU A 20 4.08 -1.57 -9.89
C GLU A 20 2.96 -1.89 -8.87
N SER A 21 1.87 -1.11 -8.88
CA SER A 21 0.70 -1.36 -8.02
C SER A 21 0.02 -2.70 -8.30
N ILE A 22 0.29 -3.33 -9.46
CA ILE A 22 -0.23 -4.68 -9.78
C ILE A 22 0.18 -5.71 -8.72
N LEU A 23 1.28 -5.50 -8.00
CA LEU A 23 1.70 -6.39 -6.92
C LEU A 23 0.66 -6.51 -5.81
N PHE A 24 -0.18 -5.50 -5.63
CA PHE A 24 -1.28 -5.56 -4.66
C PHE A 24 -2.35 -6.60 -5.02
N ILE A 25 -2.32 -7.20 -6.21
CA ILE A 25 -3.20 -8.32 -6.57
C ILE A 25 -2.99 -9.54 -5.66
N ILE A 26 -1.84 -9.63 -5.01
CA ILE A 26 -1.55 -10.66 -4.00
C ILE A 26 -2.55 -10.57 -2.83
N LEU A 27 -3.06 -9.38 -2.48
CA LEU A 27 -3.96 -9.19 -1.34
C LEU A 27 -5.33 -9.87 -1.53
N PRO A 28 -6.05 -9.72 -2.66
CA PRO A 28 -7.26 -10.49 -2.92
C PRO A 28 -7.04 -12.00 -2.84
N PHE A 29 -5.94 -12.53 -3.40
CA PHE A 29 -5.61 -13.95 -3.31
C PHE A 29 -5.33 -14.38 -1.87
N PHE A 30 -4.54 -13.60 -1.13
CA PHE A 30 -4.28 -13.86 0.28
C PHE A 30 -5.56 -13.78 1.12
N GLY A 31 -6.47 -12.87 0.78
CA GLY A 31 -7.79 -12.79 1.39
C GLY A 31 -8.63 -14.05 1.19
N ILE A 32 -8.60 -14.66 0.00
CA ILE A 32 -9.28 -15.95 -0.27
C ILE A 32 -8.75 -17.04 0.67
N LEU A 33 -7.43 -17.12 0.83
CA LEU A 33 -6.78 -18.09 1.70
C LEU A 33 -7.16 -17.92 3.18
N LEU A 34 -7.14 -16.66 3.67
CA LEU A 34 -7.41 -16.36 5.07
C LEU A 34 -8.86 -16.59 5.50
N TYR A 35 -9.81 -16.34 4.61
CA TYR A 35 -11.25 -16.49 4.93
C TYR A 35 -11.80 -17.88 4.61
N ALA A 36 -10.94 -18.87 4.34
CA ALA A 36 -11.28 -20.28 4.10
C ALA A 36 -12.35 -20.52 3.02
N ASN A 37 -12.48 -19.59 2.08
CA ASN A 37 -13.44 -19.69 1.00
C ASN A 37 -12.74 -20.26 -0.25
N THR A 38 -12.28 -21.49 -0.14
CA THR A 38 -11.44 -22.20 -1.12
C THR A 38 -12.18 -22.69 -2.35
N ASP A 39 -13.42 -22.24 -2.57
CA ASP A 39 -14.12 -22.52 -3.81
C ASP A 39 -13.31 -22.02 -5.02
N PHE A 40 -13.06 -22.90 -5.99
CA PHE A 40 -12.32 -22.58 -7.20
C PHE A 40 -12.88 -21.33 -7.92
N LYS A 41 -14.19 -21.11 -7.85
CA LYS A 41 -14.86 -19.92 -8.40
C LYS A 41 -14.36 -18.60 -7.82
N ASN A 42 -13.94 -18.59 -6.55
CA ASN A 42 -13.42 -17.38 -5.91
C ASN A 42 -12.03 -17.00 -6.44
N TRP A 43 -11.23 -17.98 -6.84
CA TRP A 43 -9.90 -17.76 -7.43
C TRP A 43 -9.95 -17.13 -8.83
N LEU A 44 -11.06 -17.32 -9.55
CA LEU A 44 -11.26 -16.70 -10.87
C LEU A 44 -11.67 -15.22 -10.78
N ILE A 45 -12.25 -14.78 -9.65
CA ILE A 45 -12.78 -13.42 -9.51
C ILE A 45 -11.72 -12.33 -9.75
N PRO A 46 -10.49 -12.39 -9.18
CA PRO A 46 -9.46 -11.40 -9.43
C PRO A 46 -9.10 -11.28 -10.92
N PHE A 47 -9.02 -12.39 -11.64
CA PHE A 47 -8.72 -12.39 -13.07
C PHE A 47 -9.84 -11.73 -13.88
N VAL A 48 -11.10 -12.03 -13.56
CA VAL A 48 -12.26 -11.42 -14.23
C VAL A 48 -12.28 -9.90 -13.99
N ALA A 49 -11.92 -9.45 -12.78
CA ALA A 49 -11.84 -8.04 -12.45
C ALA A 49 -10.73 -7.32 -13.26
N LEU A 50 -9.54 -7.92 -13.36
CA LEU A 50 -8.44 -7.38 -14.17
C LEU A 50 -8.80 -7.32 -15.65
N MET A 51 -9.46 -8.37 -16.18
CA MET A 51 -9.96 -8.38 -17.56
C MET A 51 -10.97 -7.26 -17.82
N ALA A 52 -11.86 -6.98 -16.87
CA ALA A 52 -12.81 -5.88 -16.98
C ALA A 52 -12.09 -4.52 -17.10
N VAL A 53 -11.07 -4.27 -16.27
CA VAL A 53 -10.25 -3.05 -16.35
C VAL A 53 -9.53 -2.96 -17.69
N TYR A 54 -8.92 -4.06 -18.14
CA TYR A 54 -8.22 -4.11 -19.42
C TYR A 54 -9.15 -3.78 -20.61
N ILE A 55 -10.38 -4.31 -20.61
CA ILE A 55 -11.37 -4.02 -21.66
C ILE A 55 -11.75 -2.53 -21.64
N ILE A 56 -12.01 -1.97 -20.44
CA ILE A 56 -12.37 -0.56 -20.31
C ILE A 56 -11.27 0.33 -20.82
N GLU A 57 -10.02 0.06 -20.43
CA GLU A 57 -8.86 0.86 -20.86
C GLU A 57 -8.59 0.72 -22.35
N THR A 58 -8.70 -0.50 -22.91
CA THR A 58 -8.54 -0.71 -24.36
C THR A 58 -9.61 0.04 -25.16
N CYS A 59 -10.87 0.04 -24.70
CA CYS A 59 -11.94 0.82 -25.33
C CYS A 59 -11.63 2.31 -25.27
N PHE A 60 -11.17 2.81 -24.13
CA PHE A 60 -10.79 4.21 -23.96
C PHE A 60 -9.60 4.59 -24.86
N SER A 61 -8.57 3.77 -24.89
CA SER A 61 -7.37 3.99 -25.70
C SER A 61 -7.68 3.99 -27.21
N LEU A 62 -8.56 3.10 -27.68
CA LEU A 62 -9.01 3.09 -29.07
C LEU A 62 -9.82 4.33 -29.45
N LEU A 63 -10.66 4.83 -28.53
CA LEU A 63 -11.49 6.02 -28.79
C LEU A 63 -10.67 7.32 -28.80
N VAL A 64 -9.64 7.42 -27.97
CA VAL A 64 -8.88 8.66 -27.76
C VAL A 64 -7.57 8.69 -28.55
N TYR A 65 -6.87 7.54 -28.64
CA TYR A 65 -5.52 7.45 -29.20
C TYR A 65 -5.45 6.62 -30.48
N GLU A 66 -6.55 6.02 -30.93
CA GLU A 66 -6.62 5.12 -32.08
C GLU A 66 -5.62 3.95 -32.01
N SER A 67 -5.17 3.59 -30.80
CA SER A 67 -4.16 2.56 -30.55
C SER A 67 -4.61 1.58 -29.48
N PHE A 68 -4.16 0.30 -29.61
CA PHE A 68 -4.42 -0.69 -28.57
C PHE A 68 -3.57 -0.46 -27.34
N PHE A 69 -4.18 -0.58 -26.16
CA PHE A 69 -3.45 -0.54 -24.89
C PHE A 69 -2.59 -1.80 -24.74
N LEU A 70 -1.28 -1.60 -24.56
CA LEU A 70 -0.32 -2.68 -24.33
C LEU A 70 0.17 -2.61 -22.87
N PRO A 71 -0.35 -3.43 -21.97
CA PRO A 71 -0.02 -3.34 -20.53
C PRO A 71 1.47 -3.56 -20.24
N LEU A 72 2.16 -4.41 -21.02
CA LEU A 72 3.58 -4.70 -20.84
C LEU A 72 4.53 -3.53 -21.21
N SER A 73 4.09 -2.58 -22.02
CA SER A 73 4.91 -1.43 -22.41
C SER A 73 5.10 -0.42 -21.27
N SER A 74 4.27 -0.51 -20.23
CA SER A 74 4.31 0.38 -19.06
C SER A 74 5.35 -0.06 -18.02
N PHE A 75 5.89 -1.27 -18.10
CA PHE A 75 6.92 -1.73 -17.17
C PHE A 75 8.30 -1.20 -17.56
N SER A 76 8.89 -0.41 -16.67
CA SER A 76 10.29 0.01 -16.78
C SER A 76 11.18 -0.84 -15.86
N VAL A 77 12.45 -0.96 -16.24
CA VAL A 77 13.41 -1.76 -15.48
C VAL A 77 13.62 -1.13 -14.10
N PRO A 78 13.53 -1.92 -13.01
CA PRO A 78 13.80 -1.41 -11.67
C PRO A 78 15.19 -0.80 -11.56
N VAL A 79 15.27 0.43 -11.07
CA VAL A 79 16.55 1.12 -10.84
C VAL A 79 16.77 1.23 -9.35
N LEU A 80 17.87 0.66 -8.86
CA LEU A 80 18.26 0.71 -7.43
C LEU A 80 19.08 1.98 -7.08
N SER A 81 19.06 3.00 -7.93
CA SER A 81 19.75 4.25 -7.63
C SER A 81 18.91 5.14 -6.72
N PHE A 82 19.41 5.40 -5.51
CA PHE A 82 18.79 6.29 -4.52
C PHE A 82 19.36 7.71 -4.57
N SER A 83 19.92 8.13 -5.70
CA SER A 83 20.57 9.44 -5.84
C SER A 83 19.62 10.61 -5.56
N ASN A 84 18.35 10.48 -5.87
CA ASN A 84 17.33 11.53 -5.65
C ASN A 84 16.99 11.75 -4.17
N TYR A 85 17.32 10.78 -3.29
CA TYR A 85 17.01 10.87 -1.85
C TYR A 85 18.07 11.65 -1.04
N HIS A 86 19.13 12.17 -1.67
CA HIS A 86 20.18 12.92 -0.95
C HIS A 86 19.74 14.31 -0.44
N SER A 87 18.57 14.80 -0.84
CA SER A 87 18.06 16.07 -0.33
C SER A 87 17.50 15.92 1.09
N ALA A 88 17.85 16.85 1.99
CA ALA A 88 17.30 16.87 3.36
C ALA A 88 15.77 16.95 3.37
N LYS A 89 15.17 17.56 2.35
CA LYS A 89 13.72 17.66 2.13
C LYS A 89 13.01 16.31 2.07
N ILE A 90 13.69 15.26 1.59
CA ILE A 90 13.14 13.92 1.40
C ILE A 90 13.59 12.99 2.54
N ILE A 91 14.85 13.10 2.99
CA ILE A 91 15.40 12.23 4.03
C ILE A 91 14.69 12.42 5.36
N VAL A 92 14.41 13.68 5.77
CA VAL A 92 13.81 13.96 7.07
C VAL A 92 12.41 13.33 7.20
N PRO A 93 11.45 13.53 6.29
CA PRO A 93 10.15 12.88 6.39
C PRO A 93 10.22 11.35 6.34
N ILE A 94 11.10 10.80 5.49
CA ILE A 94 11.27 9.34 5.37
C ILE A 94 11.81 8.75 6.68
N SER A 95 12.82 9.36 7.29
CA SER A 95 13.40 8.86 8.55
C SER A 95 12.37 8.85 9.67
N VAL A 96 11.54 9.89 9.78
CA VAL A 96 10.46 9.95 10.77
C VAL A 96 9.41 8.87 10.49
N LEU A 97 9.00 8.71 9.23
CA LEU A 97 8.04 7.70 8.84
C LEU A 97 8.55 6.28 9.13
N LEU A 98 9.82 6.00 8.85
CA LEU A 98 10.43 4.70 9.14
C LEU A 98 10.53 4.45 10.65
N THR A 99 10.93 5.46 11.45
CA THR A 99 11.00 5.34 12.91
C THR A 99 9.62 5.05 13.49
N PHE A 100 8.61 5.80 13.06
CA PHE A 100 7.22 5.57 13.46
C PHE A 100 6.73 4.19 13.03
N ASN A 101 7.07 3.76 11.81
CA ASN A 101 6.69 2.44 11.31
C ASN A 101 7.26 1.31 12.17
N ILE A 102 8.56 1.36 12.53
CA ILE A 102 9.19 0.35 13.39
C ILE A 102 8.47 0.26 14.73
N TRP A 103 8.17 1.43 15.33
CA TRP A 103 7.44 1.52 16.59
C TRP A 103 6.02 0.93 16.47
N ALA A 104 5.26 1.39 15.49
CA ALA A 104 3.89 0.91 15.24
C ALA A 104 3.85 -0.59 14.93
N LEU A 105 4.80 -1.11 14.16
CA LEU A 105 4.91 -2.52 13.81
C LEU A 105 5.07 -3.39 15.06
N PHE A 106 5.92 -2.99 16.01
CA PHE A 106 6.12 -3.75 17.24
C PHE A 106 4.82 -3.94 18.03
N TYR A 107 4.08 -2.85 18.22
CA TYR A 107 2.78 -2.90 18.91
C TYR A 107 1.70 -3.64 18.11
N PHE A 108 1.73 -3.51 16.79
CA PHE A 108 0.83 -4.22 15.89
C PHE A 108 1.03 -5.73 15.97
N LEU A 109 2.26 -6.22 15.98
CA LEU A 109 2.57 -7.65 16.15
C LEU A 109 2.08 -8.18 17.51
N LYS A 110 2.22 -7.40 18.57
CA LYS A 110 1.68 -7.74 19.89
C LYS A 110 0.15 -7.80 19.89
N SER A 111 -0.50 -6.87 19.21
CA SER A 111 -1.97 -6.86 19.02
C SER A 111 -2.43 -8.09 18.23
N LEU A 112 -1.67 -8.50 17.21
CA LEU A 112 -1.96 -9.68 16.39
C LEU A 112 -2.01 -10.98 17.24
N GLN A 113 -1.11 -11.12 18.21
CA GLN A 113 -1.08 -12.31 19.09
C GLN A 113 -2.37 -12.43 19.92
N ASN A 114 -2.87 -11.31 20.42
CA ASN A 114 -4.02 -11.24 21.34
C ASN A 114 -5.38 -11.11 20.63
N ALA A 115 -5.39 -10.96 19.31
CA ALA A 115 -6.61 -10.73 18.54
C ALA A 115 -7.50 -11.98 18.44
N THR A 116 -8.81 -11.78 18.31
CA THR A 116 -9.78 -12.85 18.00
C THR A 116 -9.55 -13.41 16.59
N ARG A 117 -9.99 -14.64 16.32
CA ARG A 117 -9.80 -15.30 15.01
C ARG A 117 -10.24 -14.44 13.82
N ARG A 118 -11.36 -13.73 13.96
CA ARG A 118 -11.91 -12.89 12.89
C ARG A 118 -11.04 -11.65 12.64
N LEU A 119 -10.57 -11.02 13.70
CA LEU A 119 -9.66 -9.87 13.65
C LEU A 119 -8.28 -10.29 13.11
N LYS A 120 -7.77 -11.46 13.49
CA LYS A 120 -6.48 -11.96 13.00
C LYS A 120 -6.40 -11.97 11.48
N ALA A 121 -7.45 -12.42 10.77
CA ALA A 121 -7.47 -12.45 9.32
C ALA A 121 -7.30 -11.03 8.73
N THR A 122 -7.98 -10.03 9.28
CA THR A 122 -7.84 -8.64 8.84
C THR A 122 -6.45 -8.08 9.13
N LEU A 123 -5.90 -8.35 10.33
CA LEU A 123 -4.54 -7.90 10.69
C LEU A 123 -3.47 -8.55 9.81
N TYR A 124 -3.62 -9.83 9.45
CA TYR A 124 -2.72 -10.49 8.50
C TYR A 124 -2.78 -9.86 7.10
N LEU A 125 -3.97 -9.41 6.66
CA LEU A 125 -4.09 -8.68 5.39
C LEU A 125 -3.35 -7.33 5.44
N VAL A 126 -3.43 -6.61 6.55
CA VAL A 126 -2.69 -5.35 6.73
C VAL A 126 -1.17 -5.61 6.70
N LEU A 127 -0.72 -6.67 7.38
CA LEU A 127 0.70 -7.05 7.37
C LEU A 127 1.15 -7.47 5.97
N ALA A 128 0.34 -8.21 5.23
CA ALA A 128 0.62 -8.54 3.84
C ALA A 128 0.67 -7.29 2.95
N ALA A 129 -0.25 -6.33 3.15
CA ALA A 129 -0.23 -5.06 2.43
C ALA A 129 1.05 -4.26 2.71
N TRP A 130 1.51 -4.28 3.97
CA TRP A 130 2.77 -3.66 4.37
C TRP A 130 3.97 -4.32 3.66
N LEU A 131 4.05 -5.65 3.60
CA LEU A 131 5.10 -6.36 2.88
C LEU A 131 5.06 -6.07 1.37
N VAL A 132 3.87 -6.07 0.76
CA VAL A 132 3.71 -5.76 -0.67
C VAL A 132 4.13 -4.33 -0.96
N SER A 133 3.82 -3.37 -0.08
CA SER A 133 4.25 -1.97 -0.27
C SER A 133 5.77 -1.81 -0.24
N ILE A 134 6.49 -2.58 0.59
CA ILE A 134 7.95 -2.62 0.57
C ILE A 134 8.46 -3.16 -0.77
N LEU A 135 7.85 -4.21 -1.30
CA LEU A 135 8.21 -4.75 -2.62
C LEU A 135 7.98 -3.71 -3.73
N VAL A 136 6.87 -2.96 -3.68
CA VAL A 136 6.61 -1.86 -4.62
C VAL A 136 7.70 -0.79 -4.55
N ILE A 137 8.13 -0.39 -3.34
CA ILE A 137 9.21 0.58 -3.16
C ILE A 137 10.52 0.07 -3.78
N ILE A 138 10.86 -1.22 -3.60
CA ILE A 138 12.09 -1.80 -4.14
C ILE A 138 12.04 -1.87 -5.67
N LEU A 139 10.91 -2.31 -6.23
CA LEU A 139 10.75 -2.56 -7.66
C LEU A 139 10.45 -1.29 -8.47
N SER A 140 10.07 -0.18 -7.83
CA SER A 140 9.79 1.08 -8.51
C SER A 140 11.03 1.59 -9.26
N PRO A 141 10.89 1.91 -10.57
CA PRO A 141 11.97 2.44 -11.40
C PRO A 141 12.28 3.91 -11.09
N HIS A 142 11.27 4.68 -10.66
CA HIS A 142 11.39 6.10 -10.34
C HIS A 142 11.39 6.30 -8.83
N LYS A 143 12.56 6.64 -8.28
CA LYS A 143 12.74 6.93 -6.84
C LYS A 143 12.50 8.42 -6.57
N ASN A 144 11.23 8.85 -6.66
CA ASN A 144 10.83 10.26 -6.47
C ASN A 144 10.04 10.49 -5.17
N GLY A 145 9.84 9.43 -4.37
CA GLY A 145 9.00 9.48 -3.16
C GLY A 145 7.52 9.13 -3.42
N SER A 146 7.06 9.06 -4.68
CA SER A 146 5.69 8.64 -5.01
C SER A 146 5.38 7.19 -4.62
N GLU A 147 6.39 6.32 -4.65
CA GLU A 147 6.31 4.92 -4.22
C GLU A 147 5.99 4.79 -2.72
N LEU A 148 6.35 5.79 -1.91
CA LEU A 148 6.06 5.80 -0.48
C LEU A 148 4.56 5.94 -0.19
N LEU A 149 3.77 6.44 -1.14
CA LEU A 149 2.33 6.56 -1.00
C LEU A 149 1.68 5.21 -0.65
N PHE A 150 2.12 4.13 -1.28
CA PHE A 150 1.61 2.79 -1.03
C PHE A 150 2.00 2.27 0.36
N PHE A 151 3.12 2.74 0.89
CA PHE A 151 3.60 2.35 2.23
C PHE A 151 2.89 3.10 3.36
N ILE A 152 2.51 4.36 3.12
CA ILE A 152 1.84 5.18 4.12
C ILE A 152 0.54 4.54 4.60
N LEU A 153 -0.26 3.96 3.69
CA LEU A 153 -1.58 3.40 4.04
C LEU A 153 -1.49 2.27 5.09
N PRO A 154 -0.71 1.19 4.90
CA PRO A 154 -0.59 0.16 5.93
C PRO A 154 0.07 0.69 7.22
N VAL A 155 1.02 1.64 7.13
CA VAL A 155 1.64 2.25 8.30
C VAL A 155 0.63 3.06 9.11
N CYS A 156 -0.26 3.82 8.46
CA CYS A 156 -1.33 4.54 9.15
C CYS A 156 -2.30 3.59 9.86
N ILE A 157 -2.65 2.45 9.25
CA ILE A 157 -3.52 1.46 9.88
C ILE A 157 -2.82 0.84 11.11
N MET A 158 -1.53 0.53 11.01
CA MET A 158 -0.74 0.02 12.14
C MET A 158 -0.62 1.07 13.25
N GLY A 159 -0.41 2.33 12.88
CA GLY A 159 -0.37 3.46 13.81
C GLY A 159 -1.71 3.67 14.51
N ALA A 160 -2.83 3.65 13.79
CA ALA A 160 -4.16 3.74 14.38
C ALA A 160 -4.41 2.63 15.40
N ASN A 161 -4.01 1.39 15.08
CA ASN A 161 -4.09 0.27 16.03
C ASN A 161 -3.26 0.51 17.30
N TYR A 162 -2.09 1.15 17.19
CA TYR A 162 -1.29 1.55 18.34
C TYR A 162 -2.01 2.59 19.21
N PHE A 163 -2.60 3.62 18.59
CA PHE A 163 -3.30 4.68 19.32
C PHE A 163 -4.57 4.17 20.05
N GLU A 164 -5.24 3.18 19.51
CA GLU A 164 -6.44 2.56 20.11
C GLU A 164 -6.13 1.68 21.35
N GLN A 165 -4.90 1.21 21.52
CA GLN A 165 -4.54 0.38 22.67
C GLN A 165 -4.63 1.17 23.97
N LYS A 166 -5.06 0.51 25.05
CA LYS A 166 -5.11 1.13 26.40
C LYS A 166 -3.71 1.30 26.97
N GLY A 167 -3.43 2.44 27.58
CA GLY A 167 -2.16 2.76 28.23
C GLY A 167 -1.37 3.86 27.52
N GLU A 168 -0.37 4.41 28.20
CA GLU A 168 0.59 5.42 27.69
C GLU A 168 -0.05 6.66 27.05
N TYR A 169 -1.14 7.19 27.65
CA TYR A 169 -1.90 8.30 27.08
C TYR A 169 -1.04 9.51 26.76
N ILE A 170 -0.18 9.92 27.67
CA ILE A 170 0.69 11.12 27.53
C ILE A 170 1.64 10.91 26.36
N PHE A 171 2.27 9.73 26.25
CA PHE A 171 3.22 9.46 25.17
C PHE A 171 2.53 9.46 23.80
N LYS A 172 1.34 8.88 23.69
CA LYS A 172 0.53 8.87 22.45
C LYS A 172 0.13 10.28 22.04
N GLU A 173 -0.30 11.10 22.99
CA GLU A 173 -0.68 12.48 22.72
C GLU A 173 0.50 13.31 22.23
N VAL A 174 1.65 13.21 22.91
CA VAL A 174 2.89 13.88 22.50
C VAL A 174 3.34 13.41 21.13
N LEU A 175 3.26 12.10 20.85
CA LEU A 175 3.64 11.53 19.56
C LEU A 175 2.71 12.01 18.43
N LEU A 176 1.40 12.05 18.67
CA LEU A 176 0.43 12.55 17.71
C LEU A 176 0.66 14.04 17.42
N VAL A 177 0.83 14.86 18.47
CA VAL A 177 1.13 16.29 18.31
C VAL A 177 2.45 16.49 17.56
N SER A 178 3.48 15.70 17.87
CA SER A 178 4.77 15.79 17.16
C SER A 178 4.66 15.45 15.69
N LEU A 179 3.87 14.42 15.31
CA LEU A 179 3.61 14.07 13.91
C LEU A 179 2.86 15.19 13.17
N VAL A 180 1.84 15.78 13.82
CA VAL A 180 1.10 16.90 13.22
C VAL A 180 2.00 18.12 13.04
N LEU A 181 2.78 18.50 14.06
CA LEU A 181 3.74 19.60 13.97
C LEU A 181 4.76 19.35 12.83
N LEU A 182 5.23 18.13 12.68
CA LEU A 182 6.20 17.78 11.66
C LEU A 182 5.62 17.94 10.25
N THR A 183 4.36 17.53 10.02
CA THR A 183 3.70 17.73 8.72
C THR A 183 3.54 19.21 8.37
N VAL A 184 3.36 20.08 9.38
CA VAL A 184 3.28 21.53 9.18
C VAL A 184 4.67 22.16 8.98
N LEU A 185 5.70 21.68 9.70
CA LEU A 185 7.05 22.26 9.63
C LEU A 185 7.84 21.84 8.39
N VAL A 186 7.66 20.61 7.90
CA VAL A 186 8.42 20.09 6.73
C VAL A 186 8.36 21.02 5.51
N PRO A 187 7.21 21.58 5.08
CA PRO A 187 7.15 22.51 3.97
C PRO A 187 7.99 23.77 4.19
N PHE A 188 8.12 24.26 5.44
CA PHE A 188 8.90 25.47 5.78
C PHE A 188 10.41 25.19 5.84
N ILE A 189 10.83 23.98 6.19
CA ILE A 189 12.25 23.58 6.14
C ILE A 189 12.70 23.38 4.68
N ALA A 190 11.73 23.18 3.79
CA ALA A 190 11.95 22.92 2.38
C ALA A 190 12.23 24.18 1.54
N PHE A 191 12.16 25.37 2.13
CA PHE A 191 12.65 26.62 1.55
C PHE A 191 14.01 26.95 2.16
#